data_be362462fc3811154df24a9c6e80125e
#
_entry.id   be362462fc3811154df24a9c6e80125e
#
_cell.length_a   1.000
_cell.length_b   1.000
_cell.length_c   1.000
_cell.angle_alpha   90.00
_cell.angle_beta   90.00
_cell.angle_gamma   90.00
#
_symmetry.space_group_name_H-M   'P 1'
#
loop_
_entity.id
_entity.type
_entity.pdbx_description
1 polymer ?
#
loop_
_entity_poly.entity_id
_entity_poly.type
_entity_poly.pdbx_seq_one_letter_code
_entity_poly.pdbx_strand_id
1 'polypeptide(L)' 'MNADEAHRRAEALFKKEQQLREGQQAMAQYQAELRAMREKTARLRALRLARDTADQTAPPANRNGLA' A
#
# COMPACT_ATOMS: atom_id res chain seq x y z
N MET A 1 33.67 5.54 -37.74
CA MET A 1 32.56 5.44 -36.87
C MET A 1 31.50 6.49 -37.17
N ASN A 2 30.31 6.07 -37.17
CA ASN A 2 29.23 6.83 -37.67
C ASN A 2 28.52 7.56 -36.51
N ALA A 3 28.29 8.86 -36.70
CA ALA A 3 27.59 9.65 -35.70
C ALA A 3 26.17 9.12 -35.48
N ASP A 4 25.56 8.57 -36.52
CA ASP A 4 24.22 7.98 -36.42
C ASP A 4 24.20 6.75 -35.53
N GLU A 5 25.24 5.94 -35.57
CA GLU A 5 25.35 4.78 -34.68
C GLU A 5 25.49 5.20 -33.23
N ALA A 6 26.33 6.20 -32.99
CA ALA A 6 26.51 6.69 -31.63
C ALA A 6 25.21 7.26 -31.10
N HIS A 7 24.47 7.96 -31.93
CA HIS A 7 23.18 8.54 -31.56
C HIS A 7 22.16 7.45 -31.25
N ARG A 8 22.11 6.40 -32.07
CA ARG A 8 21.19 5.30 -31.86
C ARG A 8 21.50 4.56 -30.55
N ARG A 9 22.78 4.36 -30.27
CA ARG A 9 23.18 3.71 -29.02
C ARG A 9 22.79 4.54 -27.81
N ALA A 10 22.99 5.85 -27.92
CA ALA A 10 22.62 6.75 -26.84
C ALA A 10 21.12 6.73 -26.61
N GLU A 11 20.33 6.73 -27.68
CA GLU A 11 18.88 6.65 -27.56
C GLU A 11 18.41 5.34 -26.97
N ALA A 12 19.04 4.24 -27.38
CA ALA A 12 18.69 2.92 -26.85
C ALA A 12 18.99 2.84 -25.36
N LEU A 13 20.12 3.37 -24.93
CA LEU A 13 20.47 3.42 -23.52
C LEU A 13 19.50 4.29 -22.74
N PHE A 14 19.17 5.43 -23.29
CA PHE A 14 18.23 6.35 -22.66
C PHE A 14 16.86 5.68 -22.47
N LYS A 15 16.39 4.99 -23.50
CA LYS A 15 15.12 4.25 -23.40
C LYS A 15 15.16 3.18 -22.33
N LYS A 16 16.24 2.42 -22.28
CA LYS A 16 16.40 1.39 -21.26
C LYS A 16 16.36 1.96 -19.87
N GLU A 17 17.08 3.04 -19.66
CA GLU A 17 17.11 3.70 -18.36
C GLU A 17 15.73 4.23 -17.98
N GLN A 18 15.03 4.80 -18.94
CA GLN A 18 13.71 5.33 -18.75
C GLN A 18 12.72 4.23 -18.36
N GLN A 19 12.77 3.11 -19.09
CA GLN A 19 11.90 1.97 -18.80
C GLN A 19 12.20 1.39 -17.42
N LEU A 20 13.47 1.29 -17.08
CA LEU A 20 13.87 0.80 -15.77
C LEU A 20 13.36 1.71 -14.66
N ARG A 21 13.49 3.01 -14.86
CA ARG A 21 13.04 4.01 -13.90
C ARG A 21 11.54 3.95 -13.71
N GLU A 22 10.81 3.85 -14.83
CA GLU A 22 9.34 3.73 -14.79
C GLU A 22 8.90 2.46 -14.07
N GLY A 23 9.59 1.35 -14.34
CA GLY A 23 9.31 0.10 -13.67
C GLY A 23 9.55 0.18 -12.17
N GLN A 24 10.63 0.84 -11.77
CA GLN A 24 10.94 1.04 -10.36
C GLN A 24 9.92 1.92 -9.67
N GLN A 25 9.48 2.98 -10.35
CA GLN A 25 8.45 3.85 -9.81
C GLN A 25 7.12 3.13 -9.65
N ALA A 26 6.74 2.35 -10.66
CA ALA A 26 5.51 1.57 -10.61
C ALA A 26 5.55 0.56 -9.46
N MET A 27 6.68 -0.09 -9.28
CA MET A 27 6.85 -1.05 -8.19
C MET A 27 6.79 -0.36 -6.83
N ALA A 28 7.43 0.80 -6.71
CA ALA A 28 7.41 1.56 -5.47
C ALA A 28 5.98 2.00 -5.11
N GLN A 29 5.22 2.44 -6.11
CA GLN A 29 3.83 2.83 -5.91
C GLN A 29 2.98 1.63 -5.48
N TYR A 30 3.18 0.50 -6.12
CA TYR A 30 2.46 -0.72 -5.79
C TYR A 30 2.74 -1.14 -4.35
N GLN A 31 3.99 -1.12 -3.95
CA GLN A 31 4.37 -1.47 -2.59
C GLN A 31 3.81 -0.49 -1.56
N ALA A 32 3.80 0.79 -1.91
CA ALA A 32 3.23 1.82 -1.05
C ALA A 32 1.73 1.61 -0.85
N GLU A 33 1.03 1.27 -1.92
CA GLU A 33 -0.41 0.99 -1.84
C GLU A 33 -0.70 -0.25 -1.00
N LEU A 34 0.10 -1.30 -1.18
CA LEU A 34 -0.04 -2.51 -0.37
C LEU A 34 0.17 -2.20 1.11
N ARG A 35 1.18 -1.41 1.40
CA ARG A 35 1.49 -1.02 2.77
C ARG A 35 0.35 -0.22 3.38
N ALA A 36 -0.17 0.73 2.63
CA ALA A 36 -1.30 1.54 3.08
C ALA A 36 -2.52 0.68 3.35
N MET A 37 -2.76 -0.30 2.49
CA MET A 37 -3.87 -1.23 2.65
C MET A 37 -3.73 -2.08 3.91
N ARG A 38 -2.52 -2.58 4.16
CA ARG A 38 -2.23 -3.37 5.36
C ARG A 38 -2.41 -2.55 6.63
N GLU A 39 -1.95 -1.31 6.61
CA GLU A 39 -2.11 -0.41 7.73
C GLU A 39 -3.57 -0.13 8.01
N LYS A 40 -4.35 0.10 6.96
CA LYS A 40 -5.77 0.32 7.09
C LYS A 40 -6.47 -0.90 7.67
N THR A 41 -6.14 -2.08 7.19
CA THR A 41 -6.71 -3.32 7.67
C THR A 41 -6.36 -3.55 9.13
N ALA A 42 -5.11 -3.33 9.50
CA ALA A 42 -4.66 -3.48 10.88
C ALA A 42 -5.39 -2.51 11.81
N ARG A 43 -5.56 -1.28 11.35
CA ARG A 43 -6.26 -0.27 12.12
C ARG A 43 -7.72 -0.64 12.33
N LEU A 44 -8.38 -1.12 11.28
CA LEU A 44 -9.77 -1.53 11.37
C LEU A 44 -9.94 -2.75 12.30
N ARG A 45 -9.00 -3.68 12.23
CA ARG A 45 -9.02 -4.84 13.13
C ARG A 45 -8.86 -4.42 14.58
N ALA A 46 -7.94 -3.49 14.82
CA ALA A 46 -7.71 -2.98 16.17
C ALA A 46 -8.94 -2.28 16.71
N LEU A 47 -9.60 -1.50 15.87
CA LEU A 47 -10.84 -0.83 16.28
C LEU A 47 -11.95 -1.81 16.58
N ARG A 48 -12.10 -2.84 15.76
CA ARG A 48 -13.10 -3.87 16.01
C ARG A 48 -12.83 -4.62 17.31
N LEU A 49 -11.56 -4.97 17.53
CA LEU A 49 -11.17 -5.66 18.73
C LEU A 49 -11.42 -4.80 19.96
N ALA A 50 -11.08 -3.52 19.89
CA ALA A 50 -11.33 -2.60 20.98
C ALA A 50 -12.83 -2.47 21.26
N ARG A 51 -13.63 -2.42 20.22
CA ARG A 51 -15.09 -2.36 20.37
C ARG A 51 -15.63 -3.62 21.00
N ASP A 52 -15.20 -4.78 20.54
CA ASP A 52 -15.63 -6.05 21.07
C ASP A 52 -15.24 -6.18 22.53
N THR A 53 -14.02 -5.79 22.87
CA THR A 53 -13.55 -5.81 24.25
C THR A 53 -14.38 -4.88 25.12
N ALA A 54 -14.66 -3.69 24.63
CA ALA A 54 -15.48 -2.73 25.36
C ALA A 54 -16.89 -3.26 25.58
N ASP A 55 -17.46 -3.90 24.56
CA ASP A 55 -18.78 -4.49 24.67
C ASP A 55 -18.82 -5.63 25.69
N GLN A 56 -17.75 -6.44 25.72
CA GLN A 56 -17.66 -7.55 26.66
C GLN A 56 -17.47 -7.08 28.09
N THR A 57 -16.75 -5.99 28.29
CA THR A 57 -16.50 -5.46 29.62
C THR A 57 -17.58 -4.51 30.10
N ALA A 58 -18.40 -4.02 29.18
CA ALA A 58 -19.47 -3.11 29.53
C ALA A 58 -20.49 -3.83 30.42
N PRO A 59 -21.03 -3.14 31.42
CA PRO A 59 -22.07 -3.77 32.22
C PRO A 59 -23.26 -4.10 31.33
N PRO A 60 -23.89 -5.23 31.53
CA PRO A 60 -25.02 -5.64 30.70
C PRO A 60 -26.32 -4.91 31.05
N ALA A 61 -26.21 -3.63 31.23
CA ALA A 61 -27.34 -2.81 31.66
C ALA A 61 -28.51 -2.91 30.70
N ASN A 62 -28.20 -2.93 29.42
CA ASN A 62 -29.25 -3.04 28.43
C ASN A 62 -30.00 -4.34 28.49
N ARG A 63 -29.26 -5.39 28.74
CA ARG A 63 -29.88 -6.71 28.89
C ARG A 63 -30.61 -6.84 30.18
N ASN A 64 -30.08 -6.22 31.18
CA ASN A 64 -30.70 -6.23 32.48
C ASN A 64 -31.97 -5.43 32.52
N GLY A 65 -32.06 -4.45 31.64
CA GLY A 65 -33.30 -3.73 31.51
C GLY A 65 -34.46 -4.64 31.19
N LEU A 66 -34.15 -5.78 30.66
CA LEU A 66 -35.15 -6.77 30.35
C LEU A 66 -35.61 -7.56 31.59
N ALA A 67 -34.71 -7.70 32.45
CA ALA A 67 -35.05 -8.41 33.69
C ALA A 67 -35.83 -7.52 34.63
#